data_539e441444f523e77e7639af563fdc57
#
_entry.id   539e441444f523e77e7639af563fdc57
#
_cell.length_a   1.000
_cell.length_b   1.000
_cell.length_c   1.000
_cell.angle_alpha   90.00
_cell.angle_beta   90.00
_cell.angle_gamma   90.00
#
_symmetry.space_group_name_H-M   'P 1'
#
loop_
_entity.id
_entity.type
_entity.pdbx_description
1 polymer ?
#
loop_
_entity_poly.entity_id
_entity_poly.type
_entity_poly.pdbx_seq_one_letter_code
_entity_poly.pdbx_strand_id
1 'polypeptide(L)'
;MKNYYQQKKNGFILDDNIYAKTVREIQCYNIYKKIINDINNKSEIDITEKDIINKSLAEKYIEIFNETLIKWVDKDYRECVFEHVVNRVIYETLEEHYFFSISCMKRWVQVYIYGVAVELGEDFK
;
A
#
# COMPACT_ATOMS: atom_id res chain seq x y z
N MET A 1 1.36 -8.86 -20.54
CA MET A 1 1.83 -7.46 -20.47
C MET A 1 1.94 -6.97 -19.04
N LYS A 2 3.01 -6.28 -18.73
CA LYS A 2 3.19 -5.70 -17.42
C LYS A 2 2.33 -4.48 -17.22
N ASN A 3 1.66 -4.43 -16.09
CA ASN A 3 0.89 -3.26 -15.70
C ASN A 3 1.69 -2.31 -14.80
N TYR A 4 2.86 -2.77 -14.32
CA TYR A 4 3.66 -2.01 -13.37
C TYR A 4 5.07 -1.85 -13.90
N TYR A 5 5.56 -0.64 -13.82
CA TYR A 5 6.89 -0.31 -14.31
C TYR A 5 7.79 0.13 -13.16
N GLN A 6 8.96 -0.50 -13.08
CA GLN A 6 9.96 -0.16 -12.08
C GLN A 6 11.17 0.44 -12.78
N GLN A 7 11.56 1.64 -12.37
CA GLN A 7 12.72 2.32 -12.95
C GLN A 7 14.00 1.83 -12.28
N LYS A 8 14.86 1.19 -13.05
CA LYS A 8 16.12 0.62 -12.53
C LYS A 8 17.01 1.67 -11.88
N LYS A 9 17.01 2.89 -12.39
CA LYS A 9 17.85 3.97 -11.87
C LYS A 9 17.52 4.32 -10.42
N ASN A 10 16.35 3.98 -9.94
CA ASN A 10 15.95 4.29 -8.56
C ASN A 10 16.50 3.29 -7.53
N GLY A 11 16.98 2.13 -7.99
CA GLY A 11 17.62 1.15 -7.10
C GLY A 11 16.69 0.30 -6.25
N PHE A 12 15.39 0.51 -6.34
CA PHE A 12 14.39 -0.23 -5.55
C PHE A 12 13.63 -1.15 -6.48
N ILE A 13 14.28 -2.25 -6.87
CA ILE A 13 13.74 -3.17 -7.87
C ILE A 13 13.32 -4.48 -7.21
N LEU A 14 12.09 -4.91 -7.48
CA LEU A 14 11.56 -6.21 -7.08
C LEU A 14 11.37 -7.07 -8.32
N ASP A 15 11.34 -8.39 -8.11
CA ASP A 15 10.83 -9.29 -9.15
C ASP A 15 9.43 -8.81 -9.57
N ASP A 16 9.14 -8.87 -10.86
CA ASP A 16 7.87 -8.35 -11.39
C ASP A 16 6.64 -8.95 -10.72
N ASN A 17 6.68 -10.25 -10.40
CA ASN A 17 5.56 -10.92 -9.73
C ASN A 17 5.40 -10.44 -8.30
N ILE A 18 6.52 -10.22 -7.60
CA ILE A 18 6.50 -9.69 -6.24
C ILE A 18 5.96 -8.25 -6.25
N TYR A 19 6.39 -7.45 -7.20
CA TYR A 19 5.92 -6.07 -7.34
C TYR A 19 4.40 -6.05 -7.54
N ALA A 20 3.91 -6.81 -8.51
CA ALA A 20 2.49 -6.86 -8.83
C ALA A 20 1.66 -7.37 -7.65
N LYS A 21 2.15 -8.40 -6.96
CA LYS A 21 1.48 -8.95 -5.77
C LYS A 21 1.41 -7.90 -4.66
N THR A 22 2.50 -7.18 -4.43
CA THR A 22 2.57 -6.16 -3.40
C THR A 22 1.60 -5.02 -3.69
N VAL A 23 1.53 -4.57 -4.93
CA VAL A 23 0.58 -3.53 -5.33
C VAL A 23 -0.86 -3.98 -5.04
N ARG A 24 -1.20 -5.22 -5.44
CA ARG A 24 -2.54 -5.74 -5.20
C ARG A 24 -2.85 -5.84 -3.71
N GLU A 25 -1.87 -6.20 -2.91
CA GLU A 25 -2.04 -6.27 -1.46
C GLU A 25 -2.35 -4.90 -0.88
N ILE A 26 -1.61 -3.87 -1.28
CA ILE A 26 -1.85 -2.50 -0.80
C ILE A 26 -3.23 -2.02 -1.26
N GLN A 27 -3.64 -2.40 -2.47
CA GLN A 27 -4.96 -2.01 -2.99
C GLN A 27 -6.12 -2.62 -2.21
N CYS A 28 -5.85 -3.62 -1.36
CA CYS A 28 -6.85 -4.16 -0.46
C CYS A 28 -7.02 -3.33 0.81
N TYR A 29 -6.33 -2.21 0.94
CA TYR A 29 -6.37 -1.33 2.13
C TYR A 29 -7.80 -1.06 2.59
N ASN A 30 -8.65 -0.60 1.67
CA ASN A 30 -10.03 -0.26 2.03
C ASN A 30 -10.87 -1.49 2.38
N ILE A 31 -10.55 -2.64 1.79
CA ILE A 31 -11.21 -3.91 2.14
C ILE A 31 -10.85 -4.29 3.58
N TYR A 32 -9.59 -4.15 3.96
CA TYR A 32 -9.17 -4.44 5.33
C TYR A 32 -9.82 -3.49 6.34
N LYS A 33 -9.93 -2.20 5.99
CA LYS A 33 -10.61 -1.23 6.85
C LYS A 33 -12.08 -1.62 7.05
N LYS A 34 -12.73 -2.08 5.98
CA LYS A 34 -14.13 -2.52 6.06
C LYS A 34 -14.28 -3.75 6.94
N ILE A 35 -13.38 -4.73 6.81
CA ILE A 35 -13.39 -5.94 7.65
C ILE A 35 -13.32 -5.55 9.13
N ILE A 36 -12.37 -4.69 9.48
CA ILE A 36 -12.19 -4.24 10.86
C ILE A 36 -13.47 -3.56 11.36
N ASN A 37 -14.00 -2.65 10.56
CA ASN A 37 -15.17 -1.88 10.94
C ASN A 37 -16.40 -2.77 11.13
N ASP A 38 -16.62 -3.72 10.20
CA ASP A 38 -17.77 -4.63 10.27
C ASP A 38 -17.71 -5.50 11.53
N ILE A 39 -16.52 -5.99 11.88
CA ILE A 39 -16.36 -6.83 13.07
C ILE A 39 -16.52 -5.97 14.32
N ASN A 40 -15.98 -4.76 14.35
CA ASN A 40 -16.14 -3.86 15.50
C ASN A 40 -17.59 -3.48 15.76
N ASN A 41 -18.44 -3.55 14.74
CA ASN A 41 -19.87 -3.24 14.88
C ASN A 41 -20.73 -4.45 15.25
N LYS A 42 -20.15 -5.64 15.35
CA LYS A 42 -20.88 -6.83 15.80
C LYS A 42 -21.04 -6.81 17.31
N SER A 43 -22.13 -7.42 17.80
CA SER A 43 -22.27 -7.64 19.25
C SER A 43 -21.29 -8.74 19.64
N GLU A 44 -20.87 -8.75 20.91
CA GLU A 44 -19.92 -9.74 21.42
C GLU A 44 -20.37 -11.18 21.16
N ILE A 45 -21.67 -11.44 21.27
CA ILE A 45 -22.24 -12.77 21.08
C ILE A 45 -22.00 -13.27 19.65
N ASP A 46 -22.00 -12.35 18.68
CA ASP A 46 -21.92 -12.69 17.25
C ASP A 46 -20.50 -12.79 16.73
N ILE A 47 -19.50 -12.43 17.53
CA ILE A 47 -18.10 -12.47 17.11
C ILE A 47 -17.60 -13.92 17.17
N THR A 48 -17.10 -14.42 16.05
CA THR A 48 -16.56 -15.78 15.94
C THR A 48 -15.05 -15.76 16.06
N GLU A 49 -14.45 -16.95 16.25
CA GLU A 49 -12.99 -17.08 16.22
C GLU A 49 -12.43 -16.63 14.88
N LYS A 50 -13.11 -16.92 13.78
CA LYS A 50 -12.72 -16.51 12.45
C LYS A 50 -12.69 -14.98 12.35
N ASP A 51 -13.68 -14.31 12.93
CA ASP A 51 -13.72 -12.85 12.97
C ASP A 51 -12.48 -12.27 13.68
N ILE A 52 -12.11 -12.86 14.81
CA ILE A 52 -10.95 -12.41 15.58
C ILE A 52 -9.68 -12.55 14.75
N ILE A 53 -9.50 -13.67 14.07
CA ILE A 53 -8.33 -13.91 13.21
C ILE A 53 -8.32 -12.93 12.04
N ASN A 54 -9.45 -12.77 11.37
CA ASN A 54 -9.55 -11.88 10.22
C ASN A 54 -9.28 -10.42 10.59
N LYS A 55 -9.80 -9.97 11.72
CA LYS A 55 -9.56 -8.62 12.21
C LYS A 55 -8.09 -8.42 12.52
N SER A 56 -7.46 -9.38 13.20
CA SER A 56 -6.05 -9.30 13.56
C SER A 56 -5.16 -9.21 12.32
N LEU A 57 -5.45 -10.02 11.30
CA LEU A 57 -4.69 -9.98 10.04
C LEU A 57 -4.89 -8.65 9.31
N ALA A 58 -6.14 -8.17 9.24
CA ALA A 58 -6.44 -6.90 8.58
C ALA A 58 -5.73 -5.74 9.27
N GLU A 59 -5.73 -5.72 10.61
CA GLU A 59 -5.04 -4.69 11.38
C GLU A 59 -3.54 -4.73 11.14
N LYS A 60 -2.96 -5.93 11.04
CA LYS A 60 -1.55 -6.09 10.78
C LYS A 60 -1.15 -5.50 9.41
N TYR A 61 -1.93 -5.80 8.38
CA TYR A 61 -1.66 -5.26 7.04
C TYR A 61 -1.80 -3.74 7.00
N ILE A 62 -2.86 -3.21 7.60
CA ILE A 62 -3.06 -1.75 7.68
C ILE A 62 -1.88 -1.08 8.38
N GLU A 63 -1.44 -1.65 9.49
CA GLU A 63 -0.31 -1.12 10.23
C GLU A 63 0.96 -1.10 9.38
N ILE A 64 1.23 -2.20 8.67
CA ILE A 64 2.41 -2.28 7.80
C ILE A 64 2.34 -1.21 6.70
N PHE A 65 1.19 -1.08 6.04
CA PHE A 65 1.04 -0.09 4.97
C PHE A 65 1.24 1.34 5.47
N ASN A 66 0.67 1.66 6.63
CA ASN A 66 0.78 3.01 7.20
C ASN A 66 2.19 3.31 7.70
N GLU A 67 2.80 2.35 8.39
CA GLU A 67 4.15 2.54 8.93
C GLU A 67 5.20 2.61 7.82
N THR A 68 5.01 1.83 6.77
CA THR A 68 5.92 1.88 5.61
C THR A 68 5.88 3.25 4.95
N LEU A 69 4.70 3.83 4.86
CA LEU A 69 4.55 5.16 4.28
C LEU A 69 5.37 6.20 5.07
N ILE A 70 5.35 6.09 6.38
CA ILE A 70 6.10 6.99 7.26
C ILE A 70 7.60 6.72 7.21
N LYS A 71 7.98 5.44 7.18
CA LYS A 71 9.37 5.03 7.27
C LYS A 71 10.15 5.21 5.97
N TRP A 72 9.49 4.95 4.83
CA TRP A 72 10.17 4.86 3.52
C TRP A 72 9.93 6.06 2.62
N VAL A 73 8.83 6.81 2.79
CA VAL A 73 8.44 7.88 1.87
C VAL A 73 8.61 9.24 2.54
N ASP A 74 9.20 10.17 1.79
CA ASP A 74 9.35 11.55 2.24
C ASP A 74 7.97 12.12 2.60
N LYS A 75 7.90 12.84 3.71
CA LYS A 75 6.63 13.31 4.26
C LYS A 75 5.79 14.12 3.27
N ASP A 76 6.44 14.87 2.38
CA ASP A 76 5.74 15.72 1.43
C ASP A 76 5.01 14.89 0.36
N TYR A 77 5.45 13.66 0.12
CA TYR A 77 4.90 12.79 -0.92
C TYR A 77 3.95 11.73 -0.38
N ARG A 78 3.84 11.58 0.94
CA ARG A 78 3.06 10.48 1.54
C ARG A 78 1.61 10.48 1.09
N GLU A 79 0.98 11.64 1.10
CA GLU A 79 -0.43 11.73 0.74
C GLU A 79 -0.67 11.39 -0.72
N CYS A 80 0.15 11.93 -1.64
CA CYS A 80 -0.05 11.64 -3.06
C CYS A 80 0.28 10.18 -3.39
N VAL A 81 1.29 9.59 -2.74
CA VAL A 81 1.61 8.16 -2.91
C VAL A 81 0.43 7.30 -2.46
N PHE A 82 -0.12 7.61 -1.29
CA PHE A 82 -1.28 6.90 -0.77
C PHE A 82 -2.47 7.01 -1.74
N GLU A 83 -2.76 8.22 -2.21
CA GLU A 83 -3.87 8.45 -3.15
C GLU A 83 -3.68 7.65 -4.44
N HIS A 84 -2.47 7.61 -4.95
CA HIS A 84 -2.21 6.88 -6.19
C HIS A 84 -2.34 5.36 -6.01
N VAL A 85 -1.70 4.80 -4.99
CA VAL A 85 -1.64 3.33 -4.84
C VAL A 85 -2.93 2.77 -4.27
N VAL A 86 -3.46 3.40 -3.22
CA VAL A 86 -4.66 2.90 -2.52
C VAL A 86 -5.94 3.32 -3.23
N ASN A 87 -6.07 4.60 -3.53
CA ASN A 87 -7.30 5.15 -4.11
C ASN A 87 -7.27 5.23 -5.63
N ARG A 88 -6.16 4.82 -6.23
CA ARG A 88 -6.00 4.70 -7.70
C ARG A 88 -6.19 6.01 -8.46
N VAL A 89 -5.82 7.12 -7.81
CA VAL A 89 -5.87 8.43 -8.46
C VAL A 89 -4.73 8.51 -9.47
N ILE A 90 -5.03 8.92 -10.69
CA ILE A 90 -4.02 8.98 -11.75
C ILE A 90 -3.02 10.10 -11.52
N TYR A 91 -1.80 9.93 -12.03
CA TYR A 91 -0.72 10.89 -11.83
C TYR A 91 -1.06 12.29 -12.32
N GLU A 92 -1.76 12.41 -13.42
CA GLU A 92 -2.14 13.70 -14.00
C GLU A 92 -2.99 14.52 -13.03
N THR A 93 -3.92 13.87 -12.36
CA THR A 93 -4.75 14.51 -11.35
C THR A 93 -3.92 14.94 -10.13
N LEU A 94 -3.01 14.07 -9.71
CA LEU A 94 -2.15 14.36 -8.57
C LEU A 94 -1.18 15.51 -8.87
N GLU A 95 -0.66 15.56 -10.08
CA GLU A 95 0.21 16.64 -10.52
C GLU A 95 -0.48 18.00 -10.40
N GLU A 96 -1.73 18.07 -10.83
CA GLU A 96 -2.51 19.30 -10.72
C GLU A 96 -2.77 19.70 -9.27
N HIS A 97 -3.03 18.72 -8.42
CA HIS A 97 -3.41 18.97 -7.04
C HIS A 97 -2.22 19.30 -6.14
N TYR A 98 -1.12 18.57 -6.30
CA TYR A 98 0.04 18.70 -5.41
C TYR A 98 1.18 19.51 -6.00
N PHE A 99 1.15 19.80 -7.29
CA PHE A 99 2.20 20.53 -8.00
C PHE A 99 3.57 19.82 -7.97
N PHE A 100 3.54 18.50 -7.87
CA PHE A 100 4.76 17.67 -7.96
C PHE A 100 4.90 17.14 -9.38
N SER A 101 6.14 16.96 -9.85
CA SER A 101 6.36 16.32 -11.14
C SER A 101 5.94 14.85 -11.07
N ILE A 102 5.40 14.34 -12.19
CA ILE A 102 4.98 12.94 -12.29
C ILE A 102 6.17 12.01 -12.03
N SER A 103 7.33 12.37 -12.55
CA SER A 103 8.54 11.56 -12.39
C SER A 103 8.94 11.41 -10.91
N CYS A 104 8.83 12.47 -10.12
CA CYS A 104 9.11 12.40 -8.68
C CYS A 104 8.07 11.56 -7.94
N MET A 105 6.79 11.70 -8.31
CA MET A 105 5.75 10.89 -7.69
C MET A 105 5.94 9.41 -7.99
N LYS A 106 6.28 9.07 -9.24
CA LYS A 106 6.54 7.68 -9.64
C LYS A 106 7.69 7.07 -8.85
N ARG A 107 8.73 7.86 -8.60
CA ARG A 107 9.86 7.41 -7.80
C ARG A 107 9.42 7.04 -6.39
N TRP A 108 8.65 7.89 -5.74
CA TRP A 108 8.21 7.63 -4.37
C TRP A 108 7.19 6.49 -4.29
N VAL A 109 6.34 6.35 -5.31
CA VAL A 109 5.44 5.19 -5.41
C VAL A 109 6.26 3.90 -5.46
N GLN A 110 7.32 3.88 -6.27
CA GLN A 110 8.19 2.70 -6.38
C GLN A 110 8.87 2.39 -5.04
N VAL A 111 9.38 3.41 -4.35
CA VAL A 111 10.00 3.26 -3.04
C VAL A 111 9.00 2.69 -2.03
N TYR A 112 7.77 3.20 -2.05
CA TYR A 112 6.74 2.72 -1.14
C TYR A 112 6.42 1.24 -1.36
N ILE A 113 6.20 0.85 -2.61
CA ILE A 113 5.88 -0.54 -2.93
C ILE A 113 7.04 -1.46 -2.53
N TYR A 114 8.26 -1.05 -2.83
CA TYR A 114 9.45 -1.79 -2.40
C TYR A 114 9.48 -1.93 -0.87
N GLY A 115 9.25 -0.82 -0.16
CA GLY A 115 9.25 -0.81 1.29
C GLY A 115 8.20 -1.74 1.88
N VAL A 116 6.99 -1.77 1.31
CA VAL A 116 5.94 -2.68 1.77
C VAL A 116 6.39 -4.14 1.58
N ALA A 117 6.98 -4.47 0.43
CA ALA A 117 7.47 -5.83 0.20
C ALA A 117 8.52 -6.22 1.25
N VAL A 118 9.44 -5.30 1.58
CA VAL A 118 10.44 -5.53 2.61
C VAL A 118 9.78 -5.79 3.96
N GLU A 119 8.84 -4.94 4.35
CA GLU A 119 8.18 -5.07 5.65
C GLU A 119 7.30 -6.32 5.72
N LEU A 120 6.80 -6.79 4.58
CA LEU A 120 6.08 -8.06 4.52
C LEU A 120 7.02 -9.27 4.43
N GLY A 121 8.32 -9.05 4.25
CA GLY A 121 9.31 -10.12 4.15
C GLY A 121 9.33 -10.81 2.80
N GLU A 122 8.94 -10.13 1.73
CA GLU A 122 8.82 -10.73 0.40
C GLU A 122 9.88 -10.28 -0.61
N ASP A 123 10.76 -9.39 -0.19
CA ASP A 123 11.73 -8.76 -1.10
C ASP A 123 12.95 -9.63 -1.42
N PHE A 124 13.19 -10.62 -0.62
CA PHE A 124 14.49 -11.31 -0.59
C PHE A 124 14.69 -12.30 -1.73
N LYS A 125 13.69 -12.58 -2.47
CA LYS A 125 13.83 -13.58 -3.52
C LYS A 125 13.84 -12.92 -4.86
#